data_7ed4ae5b5df64c900da6a5f5fa71e4be
#
_entry.id   7ed4ae5b5df64c900da6a5f5fa71e4be
#
_cell.length_a   1.000
_cell.length_b   1.000
_cell.length_c   1.000
_cell.angle_alpha   90.00
_cell.angle_beta   90.00
_cell.angle_gamma   90.00
#
_symmetry.space_group_name_H-M   'P 1'
#
loop_
_entity.id
_entity.type
_entity.pdbx_description
1 polymer ?
#
loop_
_entity_poly.entity_id
_entity_poly.type
_entity_poly.pdbx_seq_one_letter_code
_entity_poly.pdbx_strand_id
1 'polypeptide(L)'
;GWTEPSDPVQDPEGALLRQEVRRAVEQGLAALPDHHRQVLVMRALSGMSYQEISQVLEVDLGTVKSRIARARLALKNYLQQDGNLFSQPPSNLSKK
;
A
#
# COMPACT_ATOMS: atom_id res chain seq x y z
N GLY A 1 -20.68 18.93 -16.75
CA GLY A 1 -20.72 18.57 -15.83
C GLY A 1 -19.55 18.50 -14.92
N TRP A 2 -19.66 17.63 -14.05
CA TRP A 2 -18.62 17.52 -13.09
C TRP A 2 -17.38 16.94 -13.71
N THR A 3 -16.28 17.55 -13.44
CA THR A 3 -15.05 17.15 -14.00
C THR A 3 -14.16 16.57 -12.95
N GLU A 4 -13.61 15.44 -13.22
CA GLU A 4 -12.73 14.82 -12.27
C GLU A 4 -11.43 15.56 -12.17
N PRO A 5 -11.04 15.93 -11.00
CA PRO A 5 -9.79 16.67 -10.87
C PRO A 5 -8.58 15.86 -11.28
N SER A 6 -8.72 14.57 -11.33
CA SER A 6 -7.57 13.78 -11.66
C SER A 6 -7.57 13.29 -13.09
N ASP A 7 -8.18 14.01 -13.97
CA ASP A 7 -8.19 13.63 -15.37
C ASP A 7 -6.77 13.48 -15.88
N PRO A 8 -6.34 12.30 -16.24
CA PRO A 8 -4.94 12.10 -16.64
C PRO A 8 -4.59 12.80 -17.95
N VAL A 9 -5.57 13.08 -18.76
CA VAL A 9 -5.29 13.75 -20.03
C VAL A 9 -4.80 15.15 -19.78
N GLN A 10 -5.24 15.77 -18.72
CA GLN A 10 -4.87 17.14 -18.44
C GLN A 10 -3.66 17.25 -17.53
N ASP A 11 -3.11 16.13 -17.07
CA ASP A 11 -1.96 16.16 -16.19
C ASP A 11 -1.07 14.96 -16.50
N PRO A 12 -0.38 15.00 -17.61
CA PRO A 12 0.41 13.83 -18.01
C PRO A 12 1.49 13.46 -17.00
N GLU A 13 2.12 14.46 -16.39
CA GLU A 13 3.16 14.13 -15.43
C GLU A 13 2.59 13.51 -14.18
N GLY A 14 1.48 14.04 -13.71
CA GLY A 14 0.82 13.46 -12.56
C GLY A 14 0.29 12.08 -12.84
N ALA A 15 -0.23 11.88 -14.05
CA ALA A 15 -0.74 10.57 -14.42
C ALA A 15 0.37 9.54 -14.47
N LEU A 16 1.52 9.92 -14.99
CA LEU A 16 2.65 9.02 -15.05
C LEU A 16 3.14 8.66 -13.66
N LEU A 17 3.23 9.64 -12.80
CA LEU A 17 3.67 9.38 -11.43
C LEU A 17 2.71 8.46 -10.70
N ARG A 18 1.41 8.69 -10.87
CA ARG A 18 0.42 7.82 -10.24
C ARG A 18 0.52 6.40 -10.75
N GLN A 19 0.81 6.25 -12.03
CA GLN A 19 0.95 4.94 -12.61
C GLN A 19 2.20 4.24 -12.07
N GLU A 20 3.28 4.97 -11.88
CA GLU A 20 4.48 4.40 -11.31
C GLU A 20 4.28 4.00 -9.85
N VAL A 21 3.58 4.82 -9.10
CA VAL A 21 3.28 4.49 -7.72
C VAL A 21 2.40 3.24 -7.65
N ARG A 22 1.40 3.18 -8.50
CA ARG A 22 0.53 2.00 -8.51
C ARG A 22 1.31 0.74 -8.83
N ARG A 23 2.20 0.82 -9.80
CA ARG A 23 2.99 -0.35 -10.16
C ARG A 23 3.90 -0.78 -9.02
N ALA A 24 4.52 0.19 -8.35
CA ALA A 24 5.38 -0.13 -7.22
C ALA A 24 4.60 -0.77 -6.09
N VAL A 25 3.42 -0.25 -5.81
CA VAL A 25 2.59 -0.82 -4.75
C VAL A 25 2.14 -2.24 -5.12
N GLU A 26 1.78 -2.44 -6.37
CA GLU A 26 1.38 -3.77 -6.81
C GLU A 26 2.52 -4.77 -6.67
N GLN A 27 3.71 -4.35 -7.02
CA GLN A 27 4.86 -5.22 -6.85
C GLN A 27 5.16 -5.50 -5.40
N GLY A 28 5.01 -4.49 -4.57
CA GLY A 28 5.21 -4.66 -3.14
C GLY A 28 4.21 -5.61 -2.54
N LEU A 29 2.95 -5.47 -2.93
CA LEU A 29 1.92 -6.37 -2.44
C LEU A 29 2.20 -7.82 -2.86
N ALA A 30 2.65 -7.99 -4.09
CA ALA A 30 2.96 -9.34 -4.57
C ALA A 30 4.11 -9.97 -3.81
N ALA A 31 4.99 -9.14 -3.28
CA ALA A 31 6.15 -9.65 -2.53
C ALA A 31 5.84 -9.96 -1.07
N LEU A 32 4.70 -9.54 -0.58
CA LEU A 32 4.36 -9.77 0.82
C LEU A 32 3.85 -11.19 1.04
N PRO A 33 4.01 -11.70 2.26
CA PRO A 33 3.36 -12.96 2.60
C PRO A 33 1.86 -12.87 2.39
N ASP A 34 1.24 -14.01 2.15
CA ASP A 34 -0.17 -14.06 1.80
C ASP A 34 -1.05 -13.37 2.84
N HIS A 35 -0.81 -13.63 4.10
CA HIS A 35 -1.69 -13.08 5.13
C HIS A 35 -1.53 -11.56 5.27
N HIS A 36 -0.37 -11.02 4.95
CA HIS A 36 -0.20 -9.57 4.96
C HIS A 36 -0.87 -8.94 3.74
N ARG A 37 -0.66 -9.55 2.58
CA ARG A 37 -1.29 -9.03 1.36
C ARG A 37 -2.79 -9.06 1.48
N GLN A 38 -3.32 -10.13 2.05
CA GLN A 38 -4.76 -10.32 2.14
C GLN A 38 -5.42 -9.21 2.95
N VAL A 39 -4.87 -8.89 4.11
CA VAL A 39 -5.49 -7.85 4.94
C VAL A 39 -5.37 -6.47 4.31
N LEU A 40 -4.26 -6.21 3.61
CA LEU A 40 -4.12 -4.92 2.95
C LEU A 40 -5.08 -4.78 1.78
N VAL A 41 -5.26 -5.83 1.00
CA VAL A 41 -6.19 -5.80 -0.10
C VAL A 41 -7.62 -5.61 0.42
N MET A 42 -7.97 -6.34 1.45
CA MET A 42 -9.31 -6.22 2.02
C MET A 42 -9.57 -4.82 2.53
N ARG A 43 -8.60 -4.26 3.24
CA ARG A 43 -8.79 -2.95 3.85
C ARG A 43 -8.68 -1.82 2.84
N ALA A 44 -7.65 -1.84 2.03
CA ALA A 44 -7.34 -0.69 1.18
C ALA A 44 -8.07 -0.73 -0.14
N LEU A 45 -8.20 -1.90 -0.74
CA LEU A 45 -8.81 -1.99 -2.06
C LEU A 45 -10.28 -2.32 -2.00
N SER A 46 -10.67 -3.18 -1.07
CA SER A 46 -12.07 -3.58 -0.97
C SER A 46 -12.86 -2.71 0.00
N GLY A 47 -12.20 -1.87 0.75
CA GLY A 47 -12.88 -0.96 1.65
C GLY A 47 -13.56 -1.61 2.85
N MET A 48 -13.12 -2.78 3.24
CA MET A 48 -13.75 -3.50 4.33
C MET A 48 -13.37 -2.89 5.66
N SER A 49 -14.30 -2.93 6.60
CA SER A 49 -13.99 -2.49 7.95
C SER A 49 -13.17 -3.55 8.66
N TYR A 50 -12.54 -3.16 9.75
CA TYR A 50 -11.78 -4.11 10.55
C TYR A 50 -12.68 -5.24 11.03
N GLN A 51 -13.90 -4.92 11.41
CA GLN A 51 -14.82 -5.94 11.86
C GLN A 51 -15.18 -6.90 10.74
N GLU A 52 -15.40 -6.38 9.56
CA GLU A 52 -15.70 -7.23 8.42
C GLU A 52 -14.54 -8.16 8.13
N ILE A 53 -13.32 -7.64 8.17
CA ILE A 53 -12.16 -8.46 7.94
C ILE A 53 -12.04 -9.55 9.00
N SER A 54 -12.30 -9.20 10.25
CA SER A 54 -12.20 -10.18 11.31
C SER A 54 -13.20 -11.32 11.12
N GLN A 55 -14.37 -10.99 10.62
CA GLN A 55 -15.37 -12.01 10.37
C GLN A 55 -14.99 -12.89 9.19
N VAL A 56 -14.49 -12.29 8.13
CA VAL A 56 -14.12 -13.07 6.96
C VAL A 56 -12.95 -14.00 7.26
N LEU A 57 -11.96 -13.50 7.98
CA LEU A 57 -10.77 -14.28 8.28
C LEU A 57 -10.93 -15.15 9.52
N GLU A 58 -12.01 -14.94 10.26
CA GLU A 58 -12.28 -15.71 11.48
C GLU A 58 -11.17 -15.54 12.50
N VAL A 59 -10.76 -14.30 12.69
CA VAL A 59 -9.78 -13.93 13.70
C VAL A 59 -10.33 -12.76 14.48
N ASP A 60 -9.79 -12.52 15.66
CA ASP A 60 -10.32 -11.42 16.46
C ASP A 60 -9.83 -10.09 15.94
N LEU A 61 -10.50 -9.05 16.38
CA LEU A 61 -10.26 -7.71 15.91
C LEU A 61 -8.82 -7.25 16.16
N GLY A 62 -8.29 -7.60 17.31
CA GLY A 62 -6.92 -7.24 17.63
C GLY A 62 -5.92 -7.85 16.64
N THR A 63 -6.20 -9.09 16.24
CA THR A 63 -5.36 -9.74 15.25
C THR A 63 -5.43 -9.03 13.91
N VAL A 64 -6.61 -8.56 13.50
CA VAL A 64 -6.74 -7.81 12.26
C VAL A 64 -5.90 -6.54 12.33
N LYS A 65 -6.02 -5.80 13.43
CA LYS A 65 -5.26 -4.56 13.58
C LYS A 65 -3.77 -4.80 13.54
N SER A 66 -3.32 -5.83 14.21
CA SER A 66 -1.92 -6.18 14.25
C SER A 66 -1.41 -6.59 12.88
N ARG A 67 -2.17 -7.40 12.16
CA ARG A 67 -1.77 -7.82 10.82
C ARG A 67 -1.70 -6.66 9.86
N ILE A 68 -2.65 -5.74 9.93
CA ILE A 68 -2.64 -4.58 9.06
C ILE A 68 -1.43 -3.71 9.36
N ALA A 69 -1.12 -3.49 10.63
CA ALA A 69 0.02 -2.67 10.99
C ALA A 69 1.32 -3.30 10.48
N ARG A 70 1.48 -4.59 10.64
CA ARG A 70 2.69 -5.26 10.18
C ARG A 70 2.76 -5.30 8.66
N ALA A 71 1.61 -5.47 8.01
CA ALA A 71 1.58 -5.50 6.56
C ALA A 71 1.94 -4.14 5.98
N ARG A 72 1.45 -3.07 6.58
CA ARG A 72 1.80 -1.72 6.14
C ARG A 72 3.29 -1.46 6.30
N LEU A 73 3.84 -1.90 7.41
CA LEU A 73 5.25 -1.70 7.63
C LEU A 73 6.08 -2.50 6.64
N ALA A 74 5.68 -3.73 6.38
CA ALA A 74 6.39 -4.56 5.42
C ALA A 74 6.34 -3.95 4.02
N LEU A 75 5.19 -3.44 3.64
CA LEU A 75 5.06 -2.81 2.34
C LEU A 75 5.92 -1.55 2.26
N LYS A 76 5.90 -0.75 3.30
CA LYS A 76 6.71 0.45 3.33
C LYS A 76 8.20 0.12 3.20
N ASN A 77 8.63 -0.89 3.93
CA ASN A 77 10.03 -1.30 3.86
C ASN A 77 10.41 -1.80 2.48
N TYR A 78 9.53 -2.55 1.86
CA TYR A 78 9.78 -3.01 0.51
C TYR A 78 9.96 -1.84 -0.45
N LEU A 79 9.05 -0.88 -0.36
CA LEU A 79 9.08 0.25 -1.27
C LEU A 79 10.33 1.09 -1.08
N GLN A 80 10.78 1.22 0.15
CA GLN A 80 11.96 2.02 0.42
C GLN A 80 13.24 1.29 0.05
N GLN A 81 13.28 0.00 0.26
CA GLN A 81 14.51 -0.75 0.01
C GLN A 81 14.80 -0.90 -1.46
N ASP A 82 13.77 -0.88 -2.28
CA ASP A 82 13.98 -1.04 -3.70
C ASP A 82 14.43 0.23 -4.38
N GLY A 83 14.69 1.27 -3.64
CA GLY A 83 15.13 2.51 -4.23
C GLY A 83 14.11 3.13 -5.13
N ASN A 84 12.87 2.92 -4.81
CA ASN A 84 11.82 3.40 -5.65
C ASN A 84 11.31 4.75 -5.20
N LEU A 85 10.07 5.03 -5.49
CA LEU A 85 9.51 6.36 -5.32
C LEU A 85 9.52 6.87 -3.90
N PHE A 86 9.56 5.97 -2.94
CA PHE A 86 9.51 6.37 -1.53
C PHE A 86 10.86 6.29 -0.86
N SER A 87 11.92 6.19 -1.63
CA SER A 87 13.24 6.15 -1.05
C SER A 87 13.56 7.43 -0.35
N GLN A 88 14.21 7.30 0.76
CA GLN A 88 14.60 8.46 1.52
C GLN A 88 15.82 9.11 0.93
N PRO A 89 16.02 10.38 1.22
CA PRO A 89 17.26 11.04 0.80
C PRO A 89 18.48 10.40 1.45
N PRO A 90 19.64 10.81 1.01
CA PRO A 90 20.87 10.20 1.52
C PRO A 90 21.01 10.20 3.03
N SER A 91 20.37 11.13 3.69
CA SER A 91 20.49 11.12 5.13
C SER A 91 19.97 9.83 5.73
N ASN A 92 19.10 9.17 5.01
CA ASN A 92 18.57 7.94 5.49
C ASN A 92 19.61 6.85 5.50
N LEU A 93 20.60 6.98 4.67
CA LEU A 93 21.63 5.98 4.60
C LEU A 93 22.56 6.02 5.76
N SER A 94 22.68 7.14 6.36
CA SER A 94 23.63 7.27 7.45
C SER A 94 23.22 6.46 8.65
N LYS A 95 22.01 5.97 8.61
CA LYS A 95 21.64 5.19 9.66
C LYS A 95 22.23 3.87 9.64
N LYS A 96 22.79 3.53 8.73
CA LYS A 96 23.27 2.31 8.65
C LYS A 96 24.33 1.97 9.10
#